data_5060b9d31a7f3cb4cd6478d09cb3465b
#
_entry.id   5060b9d31a7f3cb4cd6478d09cb3465b
#
_cell.length_a   1.000
_cell.length_b   1.000
_cell.length_c   1.000
_cell.angle_alpha   90.00
_cell.angle_beta   90.00
_cell.angle_gamma   90.00
#
_symmetry.space_group_name_H-M   'P 1'
#
loop_
_entity.id
_entity.type
_entity.pdbx_description
1 polymer ?
#
loop_
_entity_poly.entity_id
_entity_poly.type
_entity_poly.pdbx_seq_one_letter_code
_entity_poly.pdbx_strand_id
1 'polypeptide(L)'
;MGLRRYAPLALFVLGCGGTQQEWNRTLDLPLEYRAASETSVQSRPTSYARRTIVIRESNEDSIEDGFTQASSEGGGEDLGVFGNTYYDFPVERVPGQGAVLYDAQCRKIAEVSQRFHDAVCVQGSGRIASGQTVSFAKRDCECASVCPRTGQKICFEPLDPERFPWGRGAMGKPIQPLFSVAVDTSVIPFGTKLFIPDAVGLPRADGSPHDGCFVAQDRGLRIVGNRIDIFTGDPEMTAVWNQRLPSHKGVRVIANAPECTDI
;
A
#
# COMPACT_ATOMS: atom_id res chain seq x y z
N MET A 1 -29.88 45.92 53.16
CA MET A 1 -28.53 45.37 53.24
C MET A 1 -28.63 43.88 52.97
N GLY A 2 -28.42 43.41 51.75
CA GLY A 2 -28.54 42.02 51.37
C GLY A 2 -27.27 41.60 50.64
N LEU A 3 -26.48 40.75 51.28
CA LEU A 3 -25.27 40.18 50.69
C LEU A 3 -25.64 39.13 49.67
N ARG A 4 -25.26 39.35 48.40
CA ARG A 4 -25.27 38.35 47.34
C ARG A 4 -24.00 37.51 47.45
N ARG A 5 -24.16 36.22 47.69
CA ARG A 5 -23.10 35.20 47.62
C ARG A 5 -22.89 34.80 46.15
N TYR A 6 -21.68 34.99 45.62
CA TYR A 6 -21.27 34.43 44.34
C TYR A 6 -20.71 33.00 44.56
N ALA A 7 -21.27 32.03 43.83
CA ALA A 7 -20.73 30.69 43.75
C ALA A 7 -19.72 30.62 42.61
N PRO A 8 -18.59 29.92 42.76
CA PRO A 8 -17.64 29.76 41.68
C PRO A 8 -18.12 28.72 40.66
N LEU A 9 -18.06 29.09 39.37
CA LEU A 9 -18.28 28.22 38.25
C LEU A 9 -17.04 27.32 38.09
N ALA A 10 -17.20 26.01 38.31
CA ALA A 10 -16.17 25.02 38.00
C ALA A 10 -16.17 24.76 36.51
N LEU A 11 -15.09 25.13 35.81
CA LEU A 11 -14.84 24.78 34.41
C LEU A 11 -14.42 23.31 34.36
N PHE A 12 -15.29 22.43 33.86
CA PHE A 12 -14.91 21.05 33.47
C PHE A 12 -14.25 21.12 32.09
N VAL A 13 -12.94 20.96 32.06
CA VAL A 13 -12.19 20.68 30.84
C VAL A 13 -12.38 19.19 30.50
N LEU A 14 -13.27 18.90 29.57
CA LEU A 14 -13.38 17.56 28.97
C LEU A 14 -12.19 17.37 28.04
N GLY A 15 -11.17 16.66 28.53
CA GLY A 15 -10.06 16.18 27.72
C GLY A 15 -10.55 15.06 26.78
N CYS A 16 -10.57 15.32 25.48
CA CYS A 16 -10.68 14.29 24.46
C CYS A 16 -9.37 13.51 24.37
N GLY A 17 -9.20 12.53 25.28
CA GLY A 17 -8.17 11.49 25.17
C GLY A 17 -8.75 10.26 24.49
N GLY A 18 -8.77 10.24 23.17
CA GLY A 18 -9.01 9.02 22.39
C GLY A 18 -7.79 8.10 22.54
N THR A 19 -7.92 7.05 23.34
CA THR A 19 -6.88 6.04 23.52
C THR A 19 -6.77 5.17 22.26
N GLN A 20 -5.55 4.88 21.87
CA GLN A 20 -5.10 4.06 20.73
C GLN A 20 -5.55 2.56 20.84
N GLN A 21 -6.53 2.26 21.65
CA GLN A 21 -6.95 0.91 22.03
C GLN A 21 -8.17 0.37 21.27
N GLU A 22 -8.77 1.16 20.35
CA GLU A 22 -9.95 0.70 19.57
C GLU A 22 -9.63 -0.02 18.26
N TRP A 23 -8.36 -0.17 17.89
CA TRP A 23 -7.97 -0.83 16.63
C TRP A 23 -7.68 -2.34 16.77
N ASN A 24 -7.76 -2.91 17.99
CA ASN A 24 -7.50 -4.33 18.25
C ASN A 24 -8.79 -5.14 18.46
N ARG A 25 -9.87 -4.90 17.71
CA ARG A 25 -10.92 -5.90 17.60
C ARG A 25 -10.44 -7.00 16.67
N THR A 26 -9.98 -8.07 17.26
CA THR A 26 -9.83 -9.40 16.64
C THR A 26 -11.12 -9.73 15.89
N LEU A 27 -11.06 -9.70 14.56
CA LEU A 27 -12.11 -10.29 13.73
C LEU A 27 -12.00 -11.80 13.93
N ASP A 28 -13.02 -12.42 14.52
CA ASP A 28 -13.18 -13.87 14.55
C ASP A 28 -13.29 -14.35 13.10
N LEU A 29 -12.23 -14.97 12.61
CA LEU A 29 -12.22 -15.63 11.31
C LEU A 29 -13.11 -16.87 11.36
N PRO A 30 -13.87 -17.19 10.29
CA PRO A 30 -14.68 -18.41 10.22
C PRO A 30 -13.83 -19.65 10.51
N LEU A 31 -14.41 -20.59 11.26
CA LEU A 31 -13.77 -21.85 11.71
C LEU A 31 -13.21 -22.73 10.58
N GLU A 32 -13.63 -22.52 9.34
CA GLU A 32 -13.16 -23.26 8.17
C GLU A 32 -11.70 -22.96 7.79
N TYR A 33 -11.14 -21.83 8.22
CA TYR A 33 -9.75 -21.46 7.92
C TYR A 33 -8.75 -22.02 8.96
N ARG A 34 -9.23 -22.59 10.07
CA ARG A 34 -8.37 -23.16 11.13
C ARG A 34 -7.84 -24.56 10.84
N ALA A 35 -8.43 -25.27 9.90
CA ALA A 35 -8.11 -26.69 9.65
C ALA A 35 -6.95 -26.92 8.67
N ALA A 36 -6.45 -25.91 7.98
CA ALA A 36 -5.41 -26.06 6.95
C ALA A 36 -3.96 -25.80 7.44
N SER A 37 -3.74 -25.46 8.71
CA SER A 37 -2.41 -25.06 9.22
C SER A 37 -1.66 -26.09 10.07
N GLU A 38 -2.17 -27.32 10.20
CA GLU A 38 -1.51 -28.39 10.98
C GLU A 38 -1.04 -29.56 10.12
N THR A 39 -0.39 -29.29 9.00
CA THR A 39 0.40 -30.31 8.33
C THR A 39 1.88 -29.96 8.56
N SER A 40 2.50 -30.70 9.46
CA SER A 40 3.93 -30.59 9.79
C SER A 40 4.79 -30.88 8.56
N VAL A 41 5.36 -29.83 7.97
CA VAL A 41 6.44 -29.96 7.00
C VAL A 41 7.74 -30.10 7.76
N GLN A 42 8.27 -31.30 7.80
CA GLN A 42 9.62 -31.58 8.27
C GLN A 42 10.62 -30.84 7.38
N SER A 43 11.21 -29.77 7.90
CA SER A 43 12.29 -29.04 7.27
C SER A 43 13.57 -29.88 7.27
N ARG A 44 14.06 -30.27 6.08
CA ARG A 44 15.44 -30.74 5.91
C ARG A 44 16.37 -29.53 6.04
N PRO A 45 17.45 -29.62 6.81
CA PRO A 45 18.45 -28.56 6.89
C PRO A 45 19.28 -28.54 5.60
N THR A 46 19.18 -27.47 4.84
CA THR A 46 20.14 -27.20 3.75
C THR A 46 21.40 -26.63 4.37
N SER A 47 22.47 -27.40 4.33
CA SER A 47 23.80 -26.98 4.81
C SER A 47 24.37 -25.89 3.90
N TYR A 48 24.39 -24.65 4.39
CA TYR A 48 25.21 -23.60 3.79
C TYR A 48 26.68 -23.87 4.14
N ALA A 49 27.48 -24.24 3.16
CA ALA A 49 28.91 -24.36 3.29
C ALA A 49 29.52 -22.98 3.59
N ARG A 50 30.07 -22.84 4.78
CA ARG A 50 30.83 -21.67 5.19
C ARG A 50 32.17 -21.68 4.42
N ARG A 51 32.30 -20.84 3.38
CA ARG A 51 33.61 -20.61 2.76
C ARG A 51 34.46 -19.76 3.69
N THR A 52 35.50 -20.36 4.21
CA THR A 52 36.58 -19.67 4.94
C THR A 52 37.39 -18.88 3.91
N ILE A 53 37.40 -17.57 4.04
CA ILE A 53 38.28 -16.70 3.24
C ILE A 53 39.61 -16.69 3.93
N VAL A 54 40.64 -17.28 3.31
CA VAL A 54 42.05 -17.17 3.72
C VAL A 54 42.56 -15.86 3.12
N ILE A 55 42.80 -14.87 3.98
CA ILE A 55 43.48 -13.64 3.62
C ILE A 55 44.96 -13.98 3.52
N ARG A 56 45.53 -13.92 2.33
CA ARG A 56 47.01 -13.88 2.14
C ARG A 56 47.41 -12.42 2.09
N GLU A 57 48.21 -12.02 3.05
CA GLU A 57 49.00 -10.79 2.98
C GLU A 57 50.02 -10.89 1.86
N SER A 58 50.02 -9.96 0.93
CA SER A 58 51.11 -9.70 0.01
C SER A 58 51.20 -8.19 -0.26
N ASN A 59 52.29 -7.63 0.24
CA ASN A 59 53.04 -6.43 -0.01
C ASN A 59 52.52 -5.34 -0.93
N GLU A 60 52.73 -4.14 -0.38
CA GLU A 60 52.61 -2.82 -0.99
C GLU A 60 53.36 -2.73 -2.33
N ASP A 61 52.71 -2.18 -3.36
CA ASP A 61 53.15 -1.00 -4.10
C ASP A 61 52.21 -0.72 -5.28
N SER A 62 52.06 0.58 -5.51
CA SER A 62 51.39 1.24 -6.66
C SER A 62 49.91 1.54 -6.55
N ILE A 63 49.67 2.79 -6.15
CA ILE A 63 48.44 3.56 -6.33
C ILE A 63 48.31 3.87 -7.82
N GLU A 64 47.29 3.30 -8.48
CA GLU A 64 46.70 3.87 -9.67
C GLU A 64 45.21 3.97 -9.47
N ASP A 65 44.71 5.22 -9.48
CA ASP A 65 43.30 5.57 -9.45
C ASP A 65 42.59 5.01 -10.68
N GLY A 66 42.05 3.81 -10.53
CA GLY A 66 41.12 3.19 -11.45
C GLY A 66 39.81 2.98 -10.76
N PHE A 67 38.91 3.97 -10.78
CA PHE A 67 37.49 3.77 -10.47
C PHE A 67 36.90 2.85 -11.54
N THR A 68 37.16 1.56 -11.42
CA THR A 68 36.42 0.54 -12.16
C THR A 68 35.04 0.45 -11.59
N GLN A 69 34.07 1.08 -12.26
CA GLN A 69 32.66 0.72 -12.11
C GLN A 69 32.58 -0.79 -12.31
N ALA A 70 32.36 -1.53 -11.22
CA ALA A 70 31.98 -2.92 -11.29
C ALA A 70 30.59 -2.96 -11.94
N SER A 71 30.55 -3.20 -13.23
CA SER A 71 29.37 -3.63 -13.95
C SER A 71 28.93 -4.95 -13.31
N SER A 72 27.88 -4.91 -12.49
CA SER A 72 27.23 -6.09 -11.99
C SER A 72 26.55 -6.80 -13.16
N GLU A 73 27.27 -7.70 -13.82
CA GLU A 73 26.66 -8.64 -14.75
C GLU A 73 25.71 -9.54 -13.98
N GLY A 74 24.40 -9.40 -14.21
CA GLY A 74 23.38 -10.39 -13.87
C GLY A 74 22.59 -10.23 -12.56
N GLY A 75 22.80 -9.17 -11.77
CA GLY A 75 22.00 -8.91 -10.56
C GLY A 75 21.22 -7.59 -10.69
N GLY A 76 19.97 -7.55 -10.22
CA GLY A 76 19.21 -6.29 -10.14
C GLY A 76 19.92 -5.24 -9.28
N GLU A 77 19.48 -4.00 -9.35
CA GLU A 77 19.99 -2.86 -8.57
C GLU A 77 19.35 -2.88 -7.16
N ASP A 78 20.16 -3.00 -6.12
CA ASP A 78 19.69 -2.89 -4.73
C ASP A 78 19.42 -1.42 -4.37
N LEU A 79 18.15 -1.06 -4.25
CA LEU A 79 17.72 0.29 -3.90
C LEU A 79 17.73 0.53 -2.36
N GLY A 80 18.01 -0.51 -1.56
CA GLY A 80 18.03 -0.44 -0.10
C GLY A 80 16.67 -0.71 0.54
N VAL A 81 16.45 -0.13 1.73
CA VAL A 81 15.25 -0.37 2.54
C VAL A 81 14.21 0.73 2.34
N PHE A 82 12.98 0.33 2.07
CA PHE A 82 11.82 1.19 1.89
C PHE A 82 10.76 0.94 2.97
N GLY A 83 10.17 2.02 3.48
CA GLY A 83 8.99 1.91 4.34
C GLY A 83 7.80 1.39 3.54
N ASN A 84 7.28 0.22 3.93
CA ASN A 84 6.14 -0.41 3.27
C ASN A 84 4.81 -0.01 3.89
N THR A 85 3.80 0.20 3.07
CA THR A 85 2.40 0.31 3.45
C THR A 85 1.53 -0.45 2.44
N TYR A 86 0.22 -0.49 2.70
CA TYR A 86 -0.74 -1.22 1.87
C TYR A 86 -1.95 -0.35 1.59
N TYR A 87 -2.50 -0.48 0.38
CA TYR A 87 -3.77 0.12 0.02
C TYR A 87 -4.67 -0.90 -0.67
N ASP A 88 -5.98 -0.66 -0.56
CA ASP A 88 -7.03 -1.55 -1.05
C ASP A 88 -8.00 -0.84 -2.01
N PHE A 89 -9.00 -1.58 -2.44
CA PHE A 89 -10.03 -1.12 -3.36
C PHE A 89 -11.39 -1.16 -2.66
N PRO A 90 -11.89 -0.03 -2.16
CA PRO A 90 -13.18 0.03 -1.49
C PRO A 90 -14.32 -0.35 -2.43
N VAL A 91 -15.25 -1.16 -1.90
CA VAL A 91 -16.44 -1.58 -2.61
C VAL A 91 -17.67 -1.17 -1.81
N GLU A 92 -18.55 -0.40 -2.42
CA GLU A 92 -19.88 -0.11 -1.89
C GLU A 92 -20.87 -1.16 -2.40
N ARG A 93 -21.34 -2.02 -1.50
CA ARG A 93 -22.19 -3.17 -1.88
C ARG A 93 -23.67 -2.82 -2.02
N VAL A 94 -24.11 -1.77 -1.32
CA VAL A 94 -25.47 -1.27 -1.36
C VAL A 94 -25.46 0.23 -1.58
N PRO A 95 -26.45 0.80 -2.31
CA PRO A 95 -26.53 2.24 -2.52
C PRO A 95 -26.50 2.99 -1.20
N GLY A 96 -25.52 3.87 -1.03
CA GLY A 96 -25.34 4.71 0.14
C GLY A 96 -25.91 6.10 -0.06
N GLN A 97 -25.97 6.86 1.02
CA GLN A 97 -26.30 8.29 1.04
C GLN A 97 -25.31 9.04 1.91
N GLY A 98 -25.16 10.33 1.70
CA GLY A 98 -24.35 11.20 2.55
C GLY A 98 -23.24 11.93 1.82
N ALA A 99 -22.74 11.43 0.69
CA ALA A 99 -21.75 12.10 -0.12
C ALA A 99 -22.07 11.92 -1.62
N VAL A 100 -21.60 12.85 -2.44
CA VAL A 100 -21.76 12.79 -3.90
C VAL A 100 -20.38 12.74 -4.55
N LEU A 101 -20.18 11.78 -5.46
CA LEU A 101 -19.03 11.75 -6.34
C LEU A 101 -19.34 12.54 -7.62
N TYR A 102 -18.41 13.40 -8.01
CA TYR A 102 -18.48 14.22 -9.20
C TYR A 102 -17.34 13.91 -10.18
N ASP A 103 -17.63 14.09 -11.47
CA ASP A 103 -16.58 14.09 -12.50
C ASP A 103 -15.86 15.45 -12.58
N ALA A 104 -14.85 15.52 -13.44
CA ALA A 104 -14.04 16.72 -13.64
C ALA A 104 -14.82 17.94 -14.20
N GLN A 105 -16.02 17.71 -14.72
CA GLN A 105 -16.97 18.72 -15.21
C GLN A 105 -18.08 19.02 -14.20
N CYS A 106 -17.94 18.56 -12.96
CA CYS A 106 -18.94 18.70 -11.89
C CYS A 106 -20.29 18.03 -12.19
N ARG A 107 -20.32 17.02 -13.03
CA ARG A 107 -21.52 16.20 -13.23
C ARG A 107 -21.55 15.11 -12.16
N LYS A 108 -22.71 14.91 -11.55
CA LYS A 108 -22.91 13.86 -10.55
C LYS A 108 -22.68 12.48 -11.18
N ILE A 109 -21.77 11.69 -10.59
CA ILE A 109 -21.57 10.28 -10.94
C ILE A 109 -22.52 9.41 -10.13
N ALA A 110 -22.45 9.53 -8.80
CA ALA A 110 -23.28 8.74 -7.88
C ALA A 110 -23.42 9.45 -6.54
N GLU A 111 -24.45 9.06 -5.80
CA GLU A 111 -24.55 9.28 -4.37
C GLU A 111 -24.08 8.02 -3.66
N VAL A 112 -23.22 8.19 -2.64
CA VAL A 112 -22.52 7.11 -1.95
C VAL A 112 -22.56 7.34 -0.45
N SER A 113 -22.28 6.31 0.33
CA SER A 113 -22.11 6.47 1.78
C SER A 113 -20.88 7.35 2.08
N GLN A 114 -20.93 8.10 3.18
CA GLN A 114 -19.79 8.88 3.64
C GLN A 114 -18.54 8.00 3.84
N ARG A 115 -18.73 6.79 4.35
CA ARG A 115 -17.64 5.82 4.54
C ARG A 115 -16.94 5.45 3.22
N PHE A 116 -17.72 5.20 2.16
CA PHE A 116 -17.14 4.90 0.85
C PHE A 116 -16.42 6.11 0.27
N HIS A 117 -17.04 7.31 0.35
CA HIS A 117 -16.40 8.55 -0.09
C HIS A 117 -15.04 8.75 0.59
N ASP A 118 -14.99 8.63 1.91
CA ASP A 118 -13.77 8.84 2.68
C ASP A 118 -12.68 7.79 2.34
N ALA A 119 -13.10 6.55 2.06
CA ALA A 119 -12.19 5.51 1.63
C ALA A 119 -11.64 5.76 0.23
N VAL A 120 -12.50 6.01 -0.77
CA VAL A 120 -12.08 6.22 -2.16
C VAL A 120 -11.22 7.48 -2.35
N CYS A 121 -11.41 8.49 -1.49
CA CYS A 121 -10.55 9.67 -1.41
C CYS A 121 -9.09 9.34 -1.05
N VAL A 122 -8.86 8.28 -0.32
CA VAL A 122 -7.51 7.84 0.09
C VAL A 122 -6.95 6.83 -0.89
N GLN A 123 -7.77 5.86 -1.28
CA GLN A 123 -7.36 4.74 -2.13
C GLN A 123 -7.28 5.11 -3.62
N GLY A 124 -7.91 6.22 -4.02
CA GLY A 124 -7.87 6.72 -5.40
C GLY A 124 -8.83 6.03 -6.36
N SER A 125 -9.21 4.79 -6.13
CA SER A 125 -10.16 4.03 -6.94
C SER A 125 -11.09 3.21 -6.05
N GLY A 126 -12.27 2.86 -6.57
CA GLY A 126 -13.25 2.03 -5.86
C GLY A 126 -14.40 1.62 -6.77
N ARG A 127 -15.28 0.74 -6.27
CA ARG A 127 -16.49 0.28 -6.98
C ARG A 127 -17.72 0.75 -6.25
N ILE A 128 -18.56 1.51 -6.94
CA ILE A 128 -19.87 1.96 -6.43
C ILE A 128 -20.92 0.84 -6.54
N ALA A 129 -22.04 1.00 -5.84
CA ALA A 129 -23.09 -0.03 -5.75
C ALA A 129 -23.71 -0.44 -7.08
N SER A 130 -23.64 0.40 -8.12
CA SER A 130 -24.06 0.04 -9.49
C SER A 130 -23.14 -0.94 -10.20
N GLY A 131 -21.99 -1.30 -9.58
CA GLY A 131 -20.95 -2.12 -10.20
C GLY A 131 -19.89 -1.35 -10.97
N GLN A 132 -20.08 -0.04 -11.19
CA GLN A 132 -19.15 0.78 -11.93
C GLN A 132 -17.89 1.08 -11.11
N THR A 133 -16.73 0.98 -11.74
CA THR A 133 -15.46 1.45 -11.18
C THR A 133 -15.36 2.97 -11.29
N VAL A 134 -14.92 3.63 -10.24
CA VAL A 134 -14.53 5.03 -10.23
C VAL A 134 -13.06 5.16 -9.87
N SER A 135 -12.35 6.09 -10.51
CA SER A 135 -10.95 6.36 -10.25
C SER A 135 -10.70 7.86 -10.14
N PHE A 136 -9.64 8.20 -9.44
CA PHE A 136 -9.16 9.57 -9.33
C PHE A 136 -9.03 10.24 -10.71
N ALA A 137 -9.60 11.43 -10.87
CA ALA A 137 -9.50 12.22 -12.07
C ALA A 137 -8.69 13.51 -11.88
N LYS A 138 -9.04 14.32 -10.87
CA LYS A 138 -8.33 15.57 -10.60
C LYS A 138 -8.49 16.02 -9.15
N ARG A 139 -7.54 16.82 -8.68
CA ARG A 139 -7.60 17.56 -7.41
C ARG A 139 -8.24 18.95 -7.62
N ASP A 140 -8.50 19.62 -6.51
CA ASP A 140 -9.06 20.97 -6.49
C ASP A 140 -10.39 21.09 -7.26
N CYS A 141 -11.23 20.08 -7.09
CA CYS A 141 -12.53 19.96 -7.70
C CYS A 141 -13.55 20.76 -6.90
N GLU A 142 -14.01 21.91 -7.40
CA GLU A 142 -14.84 22.87 -6.66
C GLU A 142 -16.14 22.27 -6.13
N CYS A 143 -16.77 21.39 -6.92
CA CYS A 143 -18.04 20.73 -6.59
C CYS A 143 -17.90 19.56 -5.60
N ALA A 144 -16.71 19.04 -5.40
CA ALA A 144 -16.50 17.89 -4.54
C ALA A 144 -16.45 18.28 -3.06
N SER A 145 -16.95 17.39 -2.20
CA SER A 145 -16.75 17.47 -0.77
C SER A 145 -15.29 17.32 -0.41
N VAL A 146 -14.88 17.90 0.73
CA VAL A 146 -13.52 17.75 1.23
C VAL A 146 -13.31 16.32 1.72
N CYS A 147 -12.25 15.68 1.26
CA CYS A 147 -11.81 14.38 1.74
C CYS A 147 -11.19 14.51 3.13
N PRO A 148 -11.75 13.93 4.20
CA PRO A 148 -11.36 14.23 5.58
C PRO A 148 -9.89 13.93 5.89
N ARG A 149 -9.35 12.85 5.31
CA ARG A 149 -7.98 12.38 5.58
C ARG A 149 -6.90 13.08 4.76
N THR A 150 -7.26 13.63 3.60
CA THR A 150 -6.32 14.28 2.68
C THR A 150 -6.46 15.79 2.64
N GLY A 151 -7.61 16.32 3.10
CA GLY A 151 -7.95 17.74 3.00
C GLY A 151 -8.22 18.21 1.57
N GLN A 152 -8.23 17.30 0.59
CA GLN A 152 -8.39 17.62 -0.83
C GLN A 152 -9.84 17.50 -1.27
N LYS A 153 -10.21 18.23 -2.31
CA LYS A 153 -11.44 18.04 -3.06
C LYS A 153 -11.11 17.24 -4.32
N ILE A 154 -11.65 16.03 -4.43
CA ILE A 154 -11.31 15.10 -5.50
C ILE A 154 -12.52 14.86 -6.39
N CYS A 155 -12.32 15.05 -7.70
CA CYS A 155 -13.23 14.52 -8.72
C CYS A 155 -12.76 13.16 -9.21
N PHE A 156 -13.73 12.34 -9.59
CA PHE A 156 -13.52 10.98 -10.05
C PHE A 156 -13.90 10.84 -11.52
N GLU A 157 -13.44 9.76 -12.13
CA GLU A 157 -13.81 9.37 -13.49
C GLU A 157 -14.47 7.98 -13.43
N PRO A 158 -15.67 7.82 -14.00
CA PRO A 158 -16.25 6.49 -14.18
C PRO A 158 -15.45 5.72 -15.24
N LEU A 159 -15.04 4.52 -14.89
CA LEU A 159 -14.28 3.62 -15.75
C LEU A 159 -15.09 2.36 -16.06
N ASP A 160 -14.84 1.77 -17.23
CA ASP A 160 -15.35 0.46 -17.58
C ASP A 160 -14.80 -0.60 -16.59
N PRO A 161 -15.65 -1.29 -15.81
CA PRO A 161 -15.20 -2.27 -14.83
C PRO A 161 -14.58 -3.54 -15.43
N GLU A 162 -14.84 -3.88 -16.68
CA GLU A 162 -14.23 -5.00 -17.37
C GLU A 162 -12.77 -4.68 -17.71
N ARG A 163 -12.52 -3.46 -18.17
CA ARG A 163 -11.18 -2.98 -18.48
C ARG A 163 -10.37 -2.59 -17.24
N PHE A 164 -11.04 -2.03 -16.22
CA PHE A 164 -10.42 -1.53 -15.00
C PHE A 164 -11.09 -2.13 -13.76
N PRO A 165 -10.96 -3.44 -13.56
CA PRO A 165 -11.63 -4.14 -12.45
C PRO A 165 -11.21 -3.64 -11.08
N TRP A 166 -10.01 -3.11 -10.96
CA TRP A 166 -9.43 -2.59 -9.72
C TRP A 166 -9.07 -1.09 -9.81
N GLY A 167 -9.56 -0.41 -10.84
CA GLY A 167 -9.24 0.99 -11.07
C GLY A 167 -7.99 1.20 -11.93
N ARG A 168 -7.59 2.47 -12.01
CA ARG A 168 -6.52 2.92 -12.87
C ARG A 168 -5.40 3.54 -12.05
N GLY A 169 -4.19 3.05 -12.24
CA GLY A 169 -2.99 3.64 -11.65
C GLY A 169 -2.54 4.92 -12.35
N ALA A 170 -1.52 5.57 -11.81
CA ALA A 170 -1.01 6.85 -12.30
C ALA A 170 -0.41 6.78 -13.72
N MET A 171 -0.08 5.59 -14.20
CA MET A 171 0.31 5.36 -15.61
C MET A 171 -0.88 5.33 -16.58
N GLY A 172 -2.11 5.48 -16.13
CA GLY A 172 -3.30 5.33 -16.96
C GLY A 172 -3.67 3.88 -17.30
N LYS A 173 -2.97 2.90 -16.72
CA LYS A 173 -3.18 1.45 -16.91
C LYS A 173 -3.98 0.85 -15.75
N PRO A 174 -4.66 -0.30 -15.96
CA PRO A 174 -5.26 -1.05 -14.86
C PRO A 174 -4.21 -1.42 -13.81
N ILE A 175 -4.56 -1.26 -12.53
CA ILE A 175 -3.77 -1.81 -11.43
C ILE A 175 -4.25 -3.22 -11.09
N GLN A 176 -3.35 -4.02 -10.51
CA GLN A 176 -3.61 -5.42 -10.17
C GLN A 176 -3.19 -5.71 -8.73
N PRO A 177 -4.03 -6.41 -7.95
CA PRO A 177 -3.69 -6.80 -6.59
C PRO A 177 -2.40 -7.61 -6.53
N LEU A 178 -1.56 -7.31 -5.53
CA LEU A 178 -0.30 -8.01 -5.25
C LEU A 178 0.67 -8.05 -6.46
N PHE A 179 0.55 -7.04 -7.31
CA PHE A 179 1.40 -6.85 -8.48
C PHE A 179 1.78 -5.38 -8.65
N SER A 180 0.82 -4.48 -8.48
CA SER A 180 1.02 -3.04 -8.62
C SER A 180 1.50 -2.41 -7.32
N VAL A 181 2.51 -1.55 -7.41
CA VAL A 181 3.04 -0.79 -6.28
C VAL A 181 3.04 0.70 -6.61
N ALA A 182 2.60 1.50 -5.64
CA ALA A 182 2.77 2.95 -5.68
C ALA A 182 4.14 3.34 -5.13
N VAL A 183 4.81 4.25 -5.83
CA VAL A 183 6.19 4.70 -5.55
C VAL A 183 6.33 6.21 -5.68
N ASP A 184 7.45 6.74 -5.20
CA ASP A 184 7.93 8.07 -5.59
C ASP A 184 8.70 7.95 -6.92
N THR A 185 8.17 8.56 -7.96
CA THR A 185 8.75 8.47 -9.31
C THR A 185 10.08 9.21 -9.47
N SER A 186 10.47 10.03 -8.50
CA SER A 186 11.80 10.62 -8.45
C SER A 186 12.87 9.64 -7.94
N VAL A 187 12.43 8.55 -7.28
CA VAL A 187 13.29 7.49 -6.75
C VAL A 187 13.20 6.22 -7.61
N ILE A 188 11.98 5.81 -7.93
CA ILE A 188 11.70 4.60 -8.73
C ILE A 188 10.85 4.99 -9.94
N PRO A 189 11.40 4.97 -11.16
CA PRO A 189 10.64 5.27 -12.38
C PRO A 189 9.46 4.31 -12.57
N PHE A 190 8.36 4.80 -13.16
CA PHE A 190 7.26 3.94 -13.55
C PHE A 190 7.69 2.84 -14.53
N GLY A 191 7.11 1.66 -14.36
CA GLY A 191 7.40 0.46 -15.15
C GLY A 191 8.60 -0.33 -14.62
N THR A 192 9.32 0.19 -13.61
CA THR A 192 10.40 -0.59 -12.98
C THR A 192 9.82 -1.84 -12.34
N LYS A 193 10.42 -2.99 -12.64
CA LYS A 193 10.13 -4.26 -11.97
C LYS A 193 10.88 -4.29 -10.64
N LEU A 194 10.18 -4.64 -9.58
CA LEU A 194 10.71 -4.62 -8.22
C LEU A 194 10.65 -6.02 -7.63
N PHE A 195 11.76 -6.49 -7.09
CA PHE A 195 11.80 -7.68 -6.27
C PHE A 195 11.88 -7.27 -4.80
N ILE A 196 10.94 -7.78 -4.01
CA ILE A 196 10.85 -7.57 -2.57
C ILE A 196 10.99 -8.95 -1.89
N PRO A 197 12.19 -9.33 -1.44
CA PRO A 197 12.44 -10.65 -0.83
C PRO A 197 11.52 -10.96 0.36
N ASP A 198 11.16 -9.93 1.15
CA ASP A 198 10.26 -10.06 2.30
C ASP A 198 8.82 -10.47 1.91
N ALA A 199 8.43 -10.31 0.65
CA ALA A 199 7.12 -10.69 0.14
C ALA A 199 7.06 -12.13 -0.40
N VAL A 200 8.21 -12.78 -0.59
CA VAL A 200 8.27 -14.15 -1.10
C VAL A 200 7.56 -15.12 -0.13
N GLY A 201 6.66 -15.91 -0.67
CA GLY A 201 5.89 -16.89 0.11
C GLY A 201 4.68 -16.32 0.86
N LEU A 202 4.44 -15.00 0.81
CA LEU A 202 3.19 -14.43 1.32
C LEU A 202 2.01 -14.91 0.47
N PRO A 203 0.81 -15.08 1.06
CA PRO A 203 -0.31 -15.66 0.31
C PRO A 203 -0.87 -14.69 -0.73
N ARG A 204 -1.21 -15.20 -1.91
CA ARG A 204 -2.09 -14.57 -2.90
C ARG A 204 -3.55 -14.91 -2.59
N ALA A 205 -4.50 -14.26 -3.27
CA ALA A 205 -5.93 -14.49 -3.05
C ALA A 205 -6.38 -15.93 -3.38
N ASP A 206 -5.69 -16.61 -4.27
CA ASP A 206 -5.91 -18.01 -4.64
C ASP A 206 -5.19 -19.03 -3.72
N GLY A 207 -4.51 -18.52 -2.68
CA GLY A 207 -3.71 -19.33 -1.75
C GLY A 207 -2.32 -19.70 -2.25
N SER A 208 -1.95 -19.38 -3.49
CA SER A 208 -0.59 -19.60 -3.99
C SER A 208 0.41 -18.66 -3.30
N PRO A 209 1.69 -19.05 -3.19
CA PRO A 209 2.72 -18.18 -2.64
C PRO A 209 3.08 -17.06 -3.63
N HIS A 210 3.32 -15.86 -3.08
CA HIS A 210 3.83 -14.74 -3.85
C HIS A 210 5.31 -14.93 -4.19
N ASP A 211 5.70 -14.53 -5.38
CA ASP A 211 7.08 -14.64 -5.89
C ASP A 211 8.00 -13.49 -5.46
N GLY A 212 7.43 -12.44 -4.86
CA GLY A 212 8.16 -11.23 -4.48
C GLY A 212 8.23 -10.16 -5.56
N CYS A 213 7.63 -10.40 -6.74
CA CYS A 213 7.74 -9.52 -7.90
C CYS A 213 6.57 -8.55 -8.03
N PHE A 214 6.90 -7.28 -8.29
CA PHE A 214 5.96 -6.17 -8.44
C PHE A 214 6.38 -5.25 -9.58
N VAL A 215 5.45 -4.38 -9.99
CA VAL A 215 5.74 -3.31 -10.96
C VAL A 215 5.32 -1.96 -10.39
N ALA A 216 6.20 -0.97 -10.51
CA ALA A 216 5.93 0.42 -10.15
C ALA A 216 4.93 1.01 -11.15
N GLN A 217 3.63 1.07 -10.80
CA GLN A 217 2.54 1.47 -11.70
C GLN A 217 1.68 2.60 -11.15
N ASP A 218 1.85 2.93 -9.88
CA ASP A 218 1.02 3.92 -9.22
C ASP A 218 1.86 4.88 -8.36
N ARG A 219 1.21 5.93 -7.87
CA ARG A 219 1.79 6.89 -6.94
C ARG A 219 0.75 7.34 -5.93
N GLY A 220 1.18 7.60 -4.71
CA GLY A 220 0.32 8.14 -3.65
C GLY A 220 0.78 9.52 -3.18
N LEU A 221 -0.16 10.34 -2.68
CA LEU A 221 0.15 11.69 -2.17
C LEU A 221 1.23 11.67 -1.07
N ARG A 222 1.27 10.61 -0.26
CA ARG A 222 2.20 10.44 0.87
C ARG A 222 3.29 9.41 0.61
N ILE A 223 3.37 8.90 -0.60
CA ILE A 223 4.43 7.97 -1.01
C ILE A 223 5.56 8.81 -1.61
N VAL A 224 6.47 9.22 -0.75
CA VAL A 224 7.58 10.13 -1.06
C VAL A 224 8.89 9.55 -0.55
N GLY A 225 9.95 9.66 -1.33
CA GLY A 225 11.27 9.11 -1.01
C GLY A 225 11.26 7.58 -0.96
N ASN A 226 11.97 7.02 0.02
CA ASN A 226 12.09 5.57 0.20
C ASN A 226 10.84 4.98 0.87
N ARG A 227 9.69 5.12 0.20
CA ARG A 227 8.40 4.54 0.59
C ARG A 227 7.74 3.86 -0.58
N ILE A 228 7.09 2.74 -0.30
CA ILE A 228 6.25 2.01 -1.25
C ILE A 228 4.89 1.71 -0.62
N ASP A 229 3.87 1.62 -1.46
CA ASP A 229 2.51 1.26 -1.06
C ASP A 229 2.02 0.12 -1.95
N ILE A 230 1.90 -1.08 -1.38
CA ILE A 230 1.56 -2.30 -2.13
C ILE A 230 0.05 -2.38 -2.28
N PHE A 231 -0.41 -2.51 -3.52
CA PHE A 231 -1.83 -2.72 -3.81
C PHE A 231 -2.24 -4.15 -3.48
N THR A 232 -3.09 -4.31 -2.49
CA THR A 232 -3.56 -5.64 -2.04
C THR A 232 -4.93 -6.03 -2.62
N GLY A 233 -5.66 -5.07 -3.19
CA GLY A 233 -6.99 -5.28 -3.73
C GLY A 233 -8.06 -5.24 -2.65
N ASP A 234 -8.24 -6.30 -1.90
CA ASP A 234 -9.28 -6.40 -0.87
C ASP A 234 -8.78 -6.02 0.52
N PRO A 235 -9.63 -5.42 1.38
CA PRO A 235 -9.28 -5.12 2.78
C PRO A 235 -8.87 -6.36 3.59
N GLU A 236 -9.46 -7.53 3.31
CA GLU A 236 -9.10 -8.80 3.93
C GLU A 236 -7.67 -9.20 3.59
N MET A 237 -7.28 -9.04 2.32
CA MET A 237 -5.90 -9.31 1.88
C MET A 237 -4.93 -8.30 2.49
N THR A 238 -5.33 -7.03 2.62
CA THR A 238 -4.55 -6.01 3.36
C THR A 238 -4.29 -6.47 4.79
N ALA A 239 -5.29 -6.98 5.49
CA ALA A 239 -5.14 -7.46 6.87
C ALA A 239 -4.19 -8.66 6.95
N VAL A 240 -4.32 -9.64 6.04
CA VAL A 240 -3.45 -10.82 5.97
C VAL A 240 -2.00 -10.44 5.73
N TRP A 241 -1.74 -9.54 4.77
CA TRP A 241 -0.38 -9.08 4.47
C TRP A 241 0.20 -8.27 5.61
N ASN A 242 -0.57 -7.34 6.18
CA ASN A 242 -0.11 -6.50 7.29
C ASN A 242 0.19 -7.31 8.57
N GLN A 243 -0.47 -8.45 8.77
CA GLN A 243 -0.18 -9.37 9.88
C GLN A 243 1.17 -10.07 9.68
N ARG A 244 1.53 -10.46 8.45
CA ARG A 244 2.75 -11.21 8.14
C ARG A 244 3.94 -10.31 7.87
N LEU A 245 3.72 -9.20 7.22
CA LEU A 245 4.69 -8.16 6.90
C LEU A 245 4.12 -6.80 7.35
N PRO A 246 4.29 -6.41 8.62
CA PRO A 246 3.68 -5.21 9.18
C PRO A 246 4.04 -3.94 8.42
N SER A 247 3.08 -3.02 8.29
CA SER A 247 3.32 -1.68 7.74
C SER A 247 4.45 -0.98 8.50
N HIS A 248 5.27 -0.26 7.77
CA HIS A 248 6.44 0.49 8.29
C HIS A 248 7.56 -0.38 8.89
N LYS A 249 7.50 -1.70 8.74
CA LYS A 249 8.61 -2.58 9.15
C LYS A 249 9.90 -2.25 8.38
N GLY A 250 9.77 -1.82 7.14
CA GLY A 250 10.85 -1.68 6.18
C GLY A 250 11.11 -3.00 5.44
N VAL A 251 11.19 -2.90 4.12
CA VAL A 251 11.46 -4.03 3.23
C VAL A 251 12.60 -3.68 2.28
N ARG A 252 13.42 -4.67 1.94
CA ARG A 252 14.45 -4.49 0.93
C ARG A 252 13.81 -4.46 -0.46
N VAL A 253 14.24 -3.53 -1.31
CA VAL A 253 13.74 -3.37 -2.68
C VAL A 253 14.90 -3.49 -3.65
N ILE A 254 14.75 -4.37 -4.63
CA ILE A 254 15.75 -4.61 -5.69
C ILE A 254 15.06 -4.32 -7.04
N ALA A 255 15.60 -3.37 -7.79
CA ALA A 255 15.07 -3.02 -9.10
C ALA A 255 15.64 -3.96 -10.18
N ASN A 256 14.78 -4.33 -11.13
CA ASN A 256 15.12 -5.14 -12.30
C ASN A 256 15.89 -6.43 -11.98
N ALA A 257 15.53 -7.06 -10.85
CA ALA A 257 16.10 -8.32 -10.43
C ALA A 257 15.76 -9.45 -11.42
N PRO A 258 16.67 -10.42 -11.63
CA PRO A 258 16.44 -11.55 -12.55
C PRO A 258 15.20 -12.36 -12.21
N GLU A 259 14.84 -12.44 -10.92
CA GLU A 259 13.65 -13.12 -10.41
C GLU A 259 12.34 -12.58 -10.99
N CYS A 260 12.37 -11.31 -11.46
CA CYS A 260 11.18 -10.62 -11.98
C CYS A 260 11.23 -10.38 -13.49
N THR A 261 12.04 -11.11 -14.24
CA THR A 261 12.19 -10.91 -15.70
C THR A 261 10.90 -11.19 -16.45
N ASP A 262 10.12 -12.20 -16.01
CA ASP A 262 8.98 -12.73 -16.75
C ASP A 262 7.61 -12.09 -16.41
N ILE A 263 7.59 -10.95 -15.68
CA ILE A 263 6.36 -10.22 -15.32
C ILE A 263 6.13 -8.99 -16.19
#